data_e3d9edfb3764f7dd6b1ec18b6d8e3168
#
_entry.id   e3d9edfb3764f7dd6b1ec18b6d8e3168
#
_cell.length_a   1.000
_cell.length_b   1.000
_cell.length_c   1.000
_cell.angle_alpha   90.00
_cell.angle_beta   90.00
_cell.angle_gamma   90.00
#
_symmetry.space_group_name_H-M   'P 1'
#
loop_
_entity.id
_entity.type
_entity.pdbx_description
1 polymer ?
#
loop_
_entity_poly.entity_id
_entity_poly.type
_entity_poly.pdbx_seq_one_letter_code
_entity_poly.pdbx_strand_id
1 'polypeptide(L)'
;MTEHRLEPTPETTVDVFSRDTAPVLAVEPGDTVVVRSLDAIGHLERQQKPGEVQPLMFEPRRGHCLTGPIEVHGAEPGTVLAVRLLSMRPGDWGWTAAATKDNWLTRRLGLADGPPSRLLWELDAERGVGINDRGHSVALAPFLGVIGLPPAAGGEHSTNPPRAEGGGNIDCRELVAGSTLYLPVTVPGALLHLGDGHAAQGDGEVGGTAIECPMTTEVVLDVITEPAAPGIHAVTPAGRITFGFHPDLNEAMAEALDAMLVWMQALLALDGDDAKATALAVASAAGDLRITQVANDTWGVHAVLPHGAIG
;
A
#
# COMPACT_ATOMS: atom_id res chain seq x y z
N MET A 1 7.81 -25.33 1.70
CA MET A 1 7.57 -24.10 0.91
C MET A 1 6.86 -24.51 -0.35
N THR A 2 5.62 -24.13 -0.48
CA THR A 2 4.74 -24.41 -1.62
C THR A 2 4.49 -23.13 -2.40
N GLU A 3 4.37 -23.20 -3.73
CA GLU A 3 3.92 -22.08 -4.55
C GLU A 3 2.43 -22.22 -4.82
N HIS A 4 1.69 -21.15 -4.56
CA HIS A 4 0.27 -21.03 -4.83
C HIS A 4 0.04 -19.93 -5.87
N ARG A 5 -1.09 -20.00 -6.59
CA ARG A 5 -1.49 -18.98 -7.57
C ARG A 5 -2.92 -18.55 -7.31
N LEU A 6 -3.16 -17.25 -7.36
CA LEU A 6 -4.47 -16.66 -7.15
C LEU A 6 -4.77 -15.66 -8.26
N GLU A 7 -5.80 -15.97 -9.06
CA GLU A 7 -6.27 -15.17 -10.19
C GLU A 7 -7.50 -14.35 -9.76
N PRO A 8 -7.68 -13.13 -10.31
CA PRO A 8 -8.86 -12.30 -9.99
C PRO A 8 -10.11 -12.82 -10.71
N THR A 9 -11.00 -13.45 -9.96
CA THR A 9 -12.32 -13.91 -10.41
C THR A 9 -13.39 -13.33 -9.48
N PRO A 10 -14.69 -13.44 -9.80
CA PRO A 10 -15.75 -13.01 -8.89
C PRO A 10 -15.70 -13.68 -7.51
N GLU A 11 -15.15 -14.91 -7.42
CA GLU A 11 -15.03 -15.66 -6.17
C GLU A 11 -13.78 -15.33 -5.36
N THR A 12 -12.75 -14.77 -6.00
CA THR A 12 -11.44 -14.49 -5.41
C THR A 12 -11.15 -13.01 -5.24
N THR A 13 -12.13 -12.15 -5.55
CA THR A 13 -12.00 -10.70 -5.40
C THR A 13 -13.06 -10.13 -4.47
N VAL A 14 -12.71 -9.04 -3.81
CA VAL A 14 -13.60 -8.26 -2.95
C VAL A 14 -13.40 -6.77 -3.21
N ASP A 15 -14.38 -5.95 -2.82
CA ASP A 15 -14.29 -4.47 -2.87
C ASP A 15 -14.49 -3.81 -1.50
N VAL A 16 -14.50 -4.61 -0.43
CA VAL A 16 -14.54 -4.19 0.97
C VAL A 16 -13.67 -5.13 1.82
N PHE A 17 -13.21 -4.66 2.96
CA PHE A 17 -12.63 -5.52 3.98
C PHE A 17 -13.72 -6.06 4.90
N SER A 18 -13.71 -7.35 5.18
CA SER A 18 -14.57 -7.96 6.20
C SER A 18 -13.90 -9.18 6.81
N ARG A 19 -13.91 -9.25 8.16
CA ARG A 19 -13.45 -10.43 8.90
C ARG A 19 -14.36 -11.65 8.69
N ASP A 20 -15.57 -11.42 8.19
CA ASP A 20 -16.59 -12.45 8.00
C ASP A 20 -16.52 -13.07 6.59
N THR A 21 -15.65 -12.55 5.71
CA THR A 21 -15.41 -13.13 4.38
C THR A 21 -14.56 -14.40 4.51
N ALA A 22 -15.06 -15.50 3.97
CA ALA A 22 -14.32 -16.76 3.97
C ALA A 22 -13.02 -16.63 3.13
N PRO A 23 -11.90 -17.21 3.59
CA PRO A 23 -10.65 -17.22 2.82
C PRO A 23 -10.80 -18.00 1.52
N VAL A 24 -10.21 -17.49 0.44
CA VAL A 24 -10.18 -18.16 -0.88
C VAL A 24 -8.95 -19.01 -1.08
N LEU A 25 -7.95 -18.82 -0.20
CA LEU A 25 -6.71 -19.57 -0.16
C LEU A 25 -6.23 -19.62 1.29
N ALA A 26 -5.72 -20.78 1.73
CA ALA A 26 -5.02 -20.93 3.00
C ALA A 26 -3.59 -21.41 2.73
N VAL A 27 -2.61 -20.83 3.43
CA VAL A 27 -1.18 -21.09 3.23
C VAL A 27 -0.46 -21.28 4.55
N GLU A 28 0.68 -21.99 4.51
CA GLU A 28 1.60 -22.11 5.64
C GLU A 28 2.61 -20.96 5.64
N PRO A 29 3.10 -20.51 6.80
CA PRO A 29 4.21 -19.57 6.87
C PRO A 29 5.41 -20.04 6.03
N GLY A 30 5.98 -19.14 5.25
CA GLY A 30 7.08 -19.42 4.32
C GLY A 30 6.62 -19.86 2.92
N ASP A 31 5.34 -20.08 2.68
CA ASP A 31 4.84 -20.35 1.34
C ASP A 31 4.89 -19.11 0.45
N THR A 32 5.03 -19.35 -0.85
CA THR A 32 5.02 -18.32 -1.89
C THR A 32 3.64 -18.24 -2.53
N VAL A 33 3.11 -17.03 -2.69
CA VAL A 33 1.84 -16.81 -3.40
C VAL A 33 2.09 -15.85 -4.57
N VAL A 34 1.74 -16.29 -5.77
CA VAL A 34 1.67 -15.44 -6.97
C VAL A 34 0.24 -14.95 -7.11
N VAL A 35 0.02 -13.68 -6.84
CA VAL A 35 -1.29 -13.03 -6.87
C VAL A 35 -1.38 -12.15 -8.10
N ARG A 36 -2.43 -12.33 -8.92
CA ARG A 36 -2.82 -11.35 -9.92
C ARG A 36 -3.95 -10.49 -9.38
N SER A 37 -3.87 -9.19 -9.63
CA SER A 37 -4.93 -8.24 -9.33
C SER A 37 -5.31 -7.45 -10.58
N LEU A 38 -6.55 -7.03 -10.65
CA LEU A 38 -7.00 -6.00 -11.59
C LEU A 38 -6.48 -4.63 -11.12
N ASP A 39 -6.72 -3.59 -11.91
CA ASP A 39 -6.46 -2.22 -11.48
C ASP A 39 -7.40 -1.81 -10.32
N ALA A 40 -7.15 -0.66 -9.72
CA ALA A 40 -7.87 -0.14 -8.55
C ALA A 40 -9.39 -0.28 -8.61
N ILE A 41 -9.99 -0.03 -9.77
CA ILE A 41 -11.46 -0.06 -9.92
C ILE A 41 -12.01 -1.34 -10.53
N GLY A 42 -11.13 -2.28 -10.89
CA GLY A 42 -11.52 -3.61 -11.36
C GLY A 42 -12.00 -3.65 -12.81
N HIS A 43 -11.36 -2.90 -13.70
CA HIS A 43 -11.65 -3.02 -15.14
C HIS A 43 -11.34 -4.43 -15.65
N LEU A 44 -12.31 -5.03 -16.33
CA LEU A 44 -12.15 -6.32 -17.00
C LEU A 44 -11.48 -6.18 -18.37
N GLU A 45 -11.55 -5.00 -18.95
CA GLU A 45 -10.99 -4.65 -20.25
C GLU A 45 -10.26 -3.30 -20.20
N ARG A 46 -9.24 -3.16 -21.05
CA ARG A 46 -8.50 -1.92 -21.19
C ARG A 46 -9.37 -0.82 -21.82
N GLN A 47 -9.30 0.40 -21.30
CA GLN A 47 -9.87 1.58 -21.96
C GLN A 47 -9.07 1.94 -23.20
N GLN A 48 -9.76 2.22 -24.31
CA GLN A 48 -9.15 2.66 -25.58
C GLN A 48 -9.14 4.19 -25.70
N LYS A 49 -10.02 4.88 -24.96
CA LYS A 49 -10.14 6.34 -24.91
C LYS A 49 -10.35 6.80 -23.47
N PRO A 50 -9.79 7.97 -23.08
CA PRO A 50 -10.02 8.53 -21.77
C PRO A 50 -11.52 8.67 -21.46
N GLY A 51 -11.96 8.13 -20.32
CA GLY A 51 -13.36 8.19 -19.89
C GLY A 51 -14.31 7.16 -20.55
N GLU A 52 -13.80 6.25 -21.37
CA GLU A 52 -14.58 5.13 -21.89
C GLU A 52 -15.07 4.23 -20.76
N VAL A 53 -16.36 3.86 -20.80
CA VAL A 53 -16.93 2.94 -19.83
C VAL A 53 -16.58 1.52 -20.23
N GLN A 54 -15.94 0.79 -19.32
CA GLN A 54 -15.60 -0.62 -19.50
C GLN A 54 -16.30 -1.47 -18.44
N PRO A 55 -16.55 -2.75 -18.68
CA PRO A 55 -17.08 -3.66 -17.69
C PRO A 55 -16.18 -3.71 -16.47
N LEU A 56 -16.77 -3.71 -15.26
CA LEU A 56 -16.09 -3.80 -13.99
C LEU A 56 -16.34 -5.13 -13.31
N MET A 57 -15.43 -5.57 -12.45
CA MET A 57 -15.62 -6.74 -11.60
C MET A 57 -16.81 -6.57 -10.66
N PHE A 58 -17.04 -5.34 -10.17
CA PHE A 58 -18.14 -5.01 -9.26
C PHE A 58 -19.01 -3.87 -9.81
N GLU A 59 -20.31 -4.09 -9.86
CA GLU A 59 -21.32 -3.06 -10.20
C GLU A 59 -22.55 -3.19 -9.26
N PRO A 60 -22.78 -2.25 -8.32
CA PRO A 60 -21.95 -1.07 -8.05
C PRO A 60 -20.65 -1.41 -7.31
N ARG A 61 -19.59 -0.67 -7.58
CA ARG A 61 -18.33 -0.74 -6.89
C ARG A 61 -18.38 0.08 -5.58
N ARG A 62 -17.82 -0.46 -4.49
CA ARG A 62 -17.79 0.17 -3.16
C ARG A 62 -16.39 0.63 -2.73
N GLY A 63 -15.35 0.00 -3.28
CA GLY A 63 -13.96 0.29 -2.95
C GLY A 63 -12.99 -0.18 -4.04
N HIS A 64 -11.73 -0.44 -3.69
CA HIS A 64 -10.74 -1.02 -4.59
C HIS A 64 -11.07 -2.49 -4.87
N CYS A 65 -10.79 -2.95 -6.09
CA CYS A 65 -10.89 -4.35 -6.46
C CYS A 65 -9.64 -5.10 -5.95
N LEU A 66 -9.80 -5.86 -4.89
CA LEU A 66 -8.71 -6.57 -4.22
C LEU A 66 -8.83 -8.08 -4.42
N THR A 67 -7.71 -8.76 -4.55
CA THR A 67 -7.62 -10.22 -4.60
C THR A 67 -7.34 -10.76 -3.20
N GLY A 68 -8.10 -11.76 -2.75
CA GLY A 68 -8.08 -12.34 -1.42
C GLY A 68 -9.51 -12.67 -0.93
N PRO A 69 -9.70 -13.02 0.37
CA PRO A 69 -8.71 -13.06 1.46
C PRO A 69 -7.79 -14.29 1.40
N ILE A 70 -6.54 -14.12 1.76
CA ILE A 70 -5.57 -15.22 1.96
C ILE A 70 -5.41 -15.45 3.46
N GLU A 71 -5.75 -16.65 3.91
CA GLU A 71 -5.50 -17.10 5.29
C GLU A 71 -4.06 -17.57 5.44
N VAL A 72 -3.39 -17.14 6.52
CA VAL A 72 -2.05 -17.62 6.87
C VAL A 72 -2.15 -18.39 8.19
N HIS A 73 -1.84 -19.68 8.15
CA HIS A 73 -1.93 -20.54 9.34
C HIS A 73 -1.03 -20.02 10.46
N GLY A 74 -1.56 -20.00 11.69
CA GLY A 74 -0.84 -19.50 12.87
C GLY A 74 -0.77 -17.99 13.01
N ALA A 75 -1.32 -17.22 12.07
CA ALA A 75 -1.46 -15.78 12.24
C ALA A 75 -2.63 -15.47 13.19
N GLU A 76 -2.31 -15.04 14.40
CA GLU A 76 -3.28 -14.75 15.45
C GLU A 76 -3.20 -13.28 15.88
N PRO A 77 -4.30 -12.68 16.37
CA PRO A 77 -4.24 -11.34 16.97
C PRO A 77 -3.14 -11.22 18.02
N GLY A 78 -2.29 -10.18 17.88
CA GLY A 78 -1.09 -9.98 18.68
C GLY A 78 0.19 -10.46 18.02
N THR A 79 0.12 -11.19 16.89
CA THR A 79 1.26 -11.44 16.00
C THR A 79 1.32 -10.39 14.88
N VAL A 80 2.34 -10.46 14.05
CA VAL A 80 2.55 -9.59 12.89
C VAL A 80 2.70 -10.45 11.64
N LEU A 81 1.95 -10.15 10.60
CA LEU A 81 2.14 -10.74 9.28
C LEU A 81 3.27 -10.03 8.57
N ALA A 82 4.32 -10.75 8.19
CA ALA A 82 5.39 -10.26 7.34
C ALA A 82 5.06 -10.61 5.87
N VAL A 83 4.82 -9.60 5.05
CA VAL A 83 4.57 -9.70 3.62
C VAL A 83 5.83 -9.34 2.88
N ARG A 84 6.59 -10.32 2.42
CA ARG A 84 7.82 -10.13 1.65
C ARG A 84 7.51 -10.07 0.17
N LEU A 85 7.71 -8.92 -0.45
CA LEU A 85 7.43 -8.61 -1.84
C LEU A 85 8.62 -9.05 -2.70
N LEU A 86 8.51 -10.18 -3.40
CA LEU A 86 9.61 -10.74 -4.20
C LEU A 86 9.67 -10.11 -5.57
N SER A 87 8.53 -9.99 -6.24
CA SER A 87 8.43 -9.37 -7.55
C SER A 87 7.07 -8.68 -7.73
N MET A 88 7.06 -7.61 -8.52
CA MET A 88 5.84 -6.91 -8.93
C MET A 88 5.98 -6.52 -10.40
N ARG A 89 5.10 -7.06 -11.24
CA ARG A 89 5.10 -6.80 -12.68
C ARG A 89 3.75 -6.20 -13.09
N PRO A 90 3.73 -4.95 -13.54
CA PRO A 90 2.52 -4.32 -14.05
C PRO A 90 2.08 -5.01 -15.36
N GLY A 91 0.79 -4.92 -15.68
CA GLY A 91 0.27 -5.22 -17.01
C GLY A 91 0.86 -4.25 -18.05
N ASP A 92 0.38 -4.36 -19.29
CA ASP A 92 0.84 -3.56 -20.41
C ASP A 92 0.10 -2.22 -20.56
N TRP A 93 -0.85 -1.92 -19.69
CA TRP A 93 -1.64 -0.70 -19.69
C TRP A 93 -1.91 -0.17 -18.27
N GLY A 94 -2.21 1.10 -18.21
CA GLY A 94 -2.63 1.76 -16.98
C GLY A 94 -3.38 3.07 -17.27
N TRP A 95 -3.82 3.72 -16.21
CA TRP A 95 -4.45 5.03 -16.30
C TRP A 95 -4.12 5.88 -15.07
N THR A 96 -4.13 7.19 -15.25
CA THR A 96 -4.01 8.17 -14.16
C THR A 96 -5.12 9.19 -14.30
N ALA A 97 -5.73 9.60 -13.20
CA ALA A 97 -6.73 10.64 -13.19
C ALA A 97 -6.37 11.74 -12.20
N ALA A 98 -6.69 12.98 -12.55
CA ALA A 98 -6.76 14.06 -11.59
C ALA A 98 -8.23 14.32 -11.30
N ALA A 99 -8.66 13.98 -10.08
CA ALA A 99 -10.01 14.27 -9.60
C ALA A 99 -10.17 15.77 -9.39
N THR A 100 -11.35 16.29 -9.77
CA THR A 100 -11.74 17.69 -9.55
C THR A 100 -12.88 17.79 -8.54
N LYS A 101 -13.08 16.74 -7.73
CA LYS A 101 -14.05 16.73 -6.64
C LYS A 101 -13.76 17.92 -5.72
N ASP A 102 -14.81 18.63 -5.32
CA ASP A 102 -14.70 19.76 -4.42
C ASP A 102 -14.18 19.33 -3.05
N ASN A 103 -12.93 19.68 -2.77
CA ASN A 103 -12.26 19.50 -1.48
C ASN A 103 -11.29 20.66 -1.23
N TRP A 104 -10.64 20.67 -0.07
CA TRP A 104 -9.70 21.73 0.29
C TRP A 104 -8.57 21.91 -0.74
N LEU A 105 -7.95 20.82 -1.19
CA LEU A 105 -6.80 20.86 -2.10
C LEU A 105 -7.21 21.34 -3.50
N THR A 106 -8.28 20.80 -4.06
CA THR A 106 -8.76 21.17 -5.39
C THR A 106 -9.23 22.63 -5.43
N ARG A 107 -9.89 23.13 -4.37
CA ARG A 107 -10.20 24.57 -4.22
C ARG A 107 -8.93 25.42 -4.20
N ARG A 108 -7.95 25.05 -3.39
CA ARG A 108 -6.68 25.78 -3.23
C ARG A 108 -5.88 25.82 -4.52
N LEU A 109 -5.96 24.77 -5.36
CA LEU A 109 -5.32 24.69 -6.67
C LEU A 109 -6.14 25.29 -7.82
N GLY A 110 -7.38 25.74 -7.56
CA GLY A 110 -8.28 26.26 -8.59
C GLY A 110 -8.81 25.19 -9.55
N LEU A 111 -8.91 23.94 -9.11
CA LEU A 111 -9.36 22.79 -9.90
C LEU A 111 -10.76 22.31 -9.52
N ALA A 112 -11.32 22.80 -8.40
CA ALA A 112 -12.64 22.39 -7.94
C ALA A 112 -13.70 22.65 -9.02
N ASP A 113 -14.58 21.65 -9.25
CA ASP A 113 -15.66 21.69 -10.26
C ASP A 113 -15.19 21.87 -11.72
N GLY A 114 -13.88 21.80 -11.96
CA GLY A 114 -13.32 21.80 -13.31
C GLY A 114 -13.48 20.45 -14.02
N PRO A 115 -13.14 20.38 -15.32
CA PRO A 115 -13.13 19.11 -16.02
C PRO A 115 -12.04 18.16 -15.46
N PRO A 116 -12.38 16.90 -15.14
CA PRO A 116 -11.36 15.92 -14.72
C PRO A 116 -10.41 15.62 -15.87
N SER A 117 -9.17 15.32 -15.54
CA SER A 117 -8.18 14.83 -16.52
C SER A 117 -7.98 13.33 -16.31
N ARG A 118 -7.96 12.57 -17.41
CA ARG A 118 -7.58 11.17 -17.43
C ARG A 118 -6.55 10.93 -18.51
N LEU A 119 -5.47 10.23 -18.16
CA LEU A 119 -4.39 9.83 -19.05
C LEU A 119 -4.40 8.30 -19.16
N LEU A 120 -4.26 7.77 -20.36
CA LEU A 120 -4.08 6.35 -20.59
C LEU A 120 -2.61 6.08 -20.87
N TRP A 121 -2.08 4.98 -20.34
CA TRP A 121 -0.67 4.64 -20.38
C TRP A 121 -0.44 3.30 -21.07
N GLU A 122 0.53 3.26 -21.98
CA GLU A 122 1.21 2.05 -22.43
C GLU A 122 2.37 1.77 -21.48
N LEU A 123 2.42 0.57 -20.90
CA LEU A 123 3.43 0.19 -19.92
C LEU A 123 4.34 -0.88 -20.50
N ASP A 124 5.62 -0.61 -20.54
CA ASP A 124 6.68 -1.57 -20.91
C ASP A 124 7.46 -1.95 -19.65
N ALA A 125 7.05 -3.04 -19.03
CA ALA A 125 7.67 -3.54 -17.81
C ALA A 125 9.12 -4.01 -18.01
N GLU A 126 9.50 -4.42 -19.24
CA GLU A 126 10.86 -4.87 -19.56
C GLU A 126 11.82 -3.69 -19.69
N ARG A 127 11.36 -2.61 -20.32
CA ARG A 127 12.14 -1.36 -20.45
C ARG A 127 12.02 -0.46 -19.23
N GLY A 128 11.09 -0.75 -18.30
CA GLY A 128 10.82 0.06 -17.12
C GLY A 128 10.30 1.46 -17.45
N VAL A 129 9.45 1.60 -18.48
CA VAL A 129 8.92 2.90 -18.92
C VAL A 129 7.43 2.83 -19.23
N GLY A 130 6.69 3.86 -18.81
CA GLY A 130 5.31 4.12 -19.20
C GLY A 130 5.23 5.36 -20.10
N ILE A 131 4.41 5.31 -21.15
CA ILE A 131 4.17 6.45 -22.05
C ILE A 131 2.66 6.67 -22.12
N ASN A 132 2.20 7.90 -21.87
CA ASN A 132 0.78 8.21 -21.93
C ASN A 132 0.32 8.66 -23.34
N ASP A 133 -1.01 8.72 -23.51
CA ASP A 133 -1.70 9.12 -24.73
C ASP A 133 -1.41 10.56 -25.19
N ARG A 134 -0.69 11.36 -24.37
CA ARG A 134 -0.19 12.71 -24.73
C ARG A 134 1.32 12.74 -24.98
N GLY A 135 1.99 11.59 -24.97
CA GLY A 135 3.42 11.46 -25.27
C GLY A 135 4.37 11.75 -24.10
N HIS A 136 3.86 11.92 -22.86
CA HIS A 136 4.73 12.04 -21.68
C HIS A 136 5.19 10.65 -21.25
N SER A 137 6.44 10.52 -20.83
CA SER A 137 7.02 9.28 -20.33
C SER A 137 7.46 9.38 -18.87
N VAL A 138 7.35 8.26 -18.14
CA VAL A 138 7.85 8.13 -16.76
C VAL A 138 8.57 6.81 -16.60
N ALA A 139 9.56 6.76 -15.70
CA ALA A 139 10.16 5.51 -15.26
C ALA A 139 9.19 4.74 -14.38
N LEU A 140 9.09 3.42 -14.58
CA LEU A 140 8.27 2.55 -13.73
C LEU A 140 8.99 2.19 -12.45
N ALA A 141 8.24 2.18 -11.35
CA ALA A 141 8.65 1.70 -10.04
C ALA A 141 7.43 1.02 -9.40
N PRO A 142 7.08 -0.21 -9.84
CA PRO A 142 5.81 -0.83 -9.49
C PRO A 142 5.74 -1.23 -8.01
N PHE A 143 4.56 -1.03 -7.43
CA PHE A 143 4.20 -1.46 -6.08
C PHE A 143 2.69 -1.66 -5.96
N LEU A 144 2.19 -2.11 -4.80
CA LEU A 144 0.76 -2.18 -4.52
C LEU A 144 0.33 -1.05 -3.59
N GLY A 145 -0.70 -0.30 -3.97
CA GLY A 145 -1.33 0.71 -3.12
C GLY A 145 -2.02 0.07 -1.92
N VAL A 146 -2.74 -1.04 -2.15
CA VAL A 146 -3.45 -1.77 -1.09
C VAL A 146 -2.77 -3.08 -0.75
N ILE A 147 -2.25 -3.16 0.48
CA ILE A 147 -1.84 -4.40 1.15
C ILE A 147 -2.46 -4.35 2.55
N GLY A 148 -3.47 -5.18 2.82
CA GLY A 148 -4.20 -5.01 4.07
C GLY A 148 -4.95 -6.22 4.58
N LEU A 149 -5.21 -6.16 5.89
CA LEU A 149 -6.00 -7.11 6.67
C LEU A 149 -7.34 -6.48 7.04
N PRO A 150 -8.43 -7.22 7.20
CA PRO A 150 -9.69 -6.67 7.70
C PRO A 150 -9.53 -6.22 9.17
N PRO A 151 -10.25 -5.20 9.63
CA PRO A 151 -10.24 -4.81 11.04
C PRO A 151 -10.92 -5.88 11.91
N ALA A 152 -10.61 -5.87 13.22
CA ALA A 152 -11.23 -6.76 14.22
C ALA A 152 -12.75 -6.53 14.38
N ALA A 153 -13.24 -5.35 14.05
CA ALA A 153 -14.67 -5.04 14.04
C ALA A 153 -15.40 -5.84 12.96
N GLY A 154 -16.58 -6.37 13.28
CA GLY A 154 -17.44 -7.08 12.32
C GLY A 154 -18.04 -6.15 11.27
N GLY A 155 -18.58 -6.76 10.21
CA GLY A 155 -19.22 -6.06 9.10
C GLY A 155 -18.24 -5.69 7.97
N GLU A 156 -18.71 -4.83 7.08
CA GLU A 156 -17.97 -4.38 5.90
C GLU A 156 -17.30 -3.02 6.13
N HIS A 157 -16.04 -2.90 5.73
CA HIS A 157 -15.23 -1.70 5.90
C HIS A 157 -14.65 -1.23 4.57
N SER A 158 -14.59 0.09 4.37
CA SER A 158 -14.02 0.68 3.16
C SER A 158 -12.56 0.28 2.96
N THR A 159 -12.18 0.07 1.72
CA THR A 159 -10.78 -0.13 1.31
C THR A 159 -10.04 1.19 1.07
N ASN A 160 -10.74 2.32 0.99
CA ASN A 160 -10.15 3.61 0.62
C ASN A 160 -9.19 4.19 1.67
N PRO A 161 -9.55 4.30 2.98
CA PRO A 161 -8.60 4.83 3.94
C PRO A 161 -7.57 3.77 4.36
N PRO A 162 -6.31 4.14 4.52
CA PRO A 162 -5.36 3.32 5.27
C PRO A 162 -5.77 3.27 6.75
N ARG A 163 -5.37 2.22 7.44
CA ARG A 163 -5.65 2.03 8.86
C ARG A 163 -4.36 1.70 9.60
N ALA A 164 -4.23 2.25 10.82
CA ALA A 164 -3.11 1.92 11.73
C ALA A 164 -3.12 0.42 12.11
N GLU A 165 -4.29 -0.22 12.05
CA GLU A 165 -4.46 -1.65 12.30
C GLU A 165 -4.66 -2.38 10.98
N GLY A 166 -3.71 -3.25 10.62
CA GLY A 166 -3.82 -4.12 9.46
C GLY A 166 -3.53 -3.48 8.11
N GLY A 167 -3.15 -2.22 8.01
CA GLY A 167 -2.78 -1.58 6.75
C GLY A 167 -3.98 -1.21 5.86
N GLY A 168 -3.94 -1.60 4.60
CA GLY A 168 -4.92 -1.27 3.57
C GLY A 168 -4.33 -0.37 2.51
N ASN A 169 -4.95 0.76 2.23
CA ASN A 169 -4.54 1.72 1.19
C ASN A 169 -3.35 2.58 1.65
N ILE A 170 -2.16 1.97 1.70
CA ILE A 170 -0.94 2.59 2.23
C ILE A 170 -0.34 3.59 1.23
N ASP A 171 -0.38 3.28 -0.06
CA ASP A 171 0.13 4.10 -1.18
C ASP A 171 1.59 4.53 -1.02
N CYS A 172 2.44 3.67 -0.46
CA CYS A 172 3.84 3.97 -0.22
C CYS A 172 4.72 3.47 -1.37
N ARG A 173 5.26 4.39 -2.16
CA ARG A 173 6.09 4.09 -3.33
C ARG A 173 7.39 3.35 -3.03
N GLU A 174 7.85 3.33 -1.79
CA GLU A 174 9.03 2.58 -1.35
C GLU A 174 8.78 1.08 -1.17
N LEU A 175 7.50 0.63 -1.15
CA LEU A 175 7.13 -0.79 -1.03
C LEU A 175 7.32 -1.55 -2.35
N VAL A 176 8.46 -1.37 -2.99
CA VAL A 176 8.87 -2.05 -4.23
C VAL A 176 9.34 -3.48 -3.98
N ALA A 177 9.63 -4.24 -5.05
CA ALA A 177 10.24 -5.57 -4.95
C ALA A 177 11.51 -5.55 -4.09
N GLY A 178 11.67 -6.56 -3.23
CA GLY A 178 12.72 -6.64 -2.22
C GLY A 178 12.34 -6.03 -0.86
N SER A 179 11.16 -5.43 -0.74
CA SER A 179 10.63 -4.93 0.54
C SER A 179 9.95 -6.04 1.35
N THR A 180 9.91 -5.86 2.66
CA THR A 180 9.05 -6.61 3.58
C THR A 180 8.19 -5.63 4.36
N LEU A 181 6.87 -5.75 4.23
CA LEU A 181 5.88 -5.00 4.99
C LEU A 181 5.40 -5.84 6.17
N TYR A 182 5.32 -5.23 7.34
CA TYR A 182 4.89 -5.84 8.60
C TYR A 182 3.55 -5.28 9.03
N LEU A 183 2.52 -6.12 9.09
CA LEU A 183 1.14 -5.74 9.42
C LEU A 183 0.72 -6.38 10.74
N PRO A 184 0.33 -5.62 11.76
CA PRO A 184 -0.27 -6.17 12.98
C PRO A 184 -1.52 -7.00 12.63
N VAL A 185 -1.55 -8.25 13.07
CA VAL A 185 -2.68 -9.17 12.83
C VAL A 185 -3.85 -8.78 13.71
N THR A 186 -5.00 -8.55 13.09
CA THR A 186 -6.23 -8.08 13.73
C THR A 186 -7.28 -9.16 13.92
N VAL A 187 -7.21 -10.21 13.08
CA VAL A 187 -8.15 -11.34 13.09
C VAL A 187 -7.40 -12.65 12.89
N PRO A 188 -7.89 -13.80 13.39
CA PRO A 188 -7.28 -15.11 13.13
C PRO A 188 -7.10 -15.35 11.63
N GLY A 189 -5.96 -15.92 11.25
CA GLY A 189 -5.60 -16.17 9.86
C GLY A 189 -5.16 -14.95 9.08
N ALA A 190 -5.09 -13.77 9.70
CA ALA A 190 -4.76 -12.47 9.09
C ALA A 190 -5.73 -12.03 7.98
N LEU A 191 -6.16 -12.91 7.10
CA LEU A 191 -7.05 -12.66 5.96
C LEU A 191 -6.51 -11.55 5.03
N LEU A 192 -5.33 -11.76 4.47
CA LEU A 192 -4.62 -10.79 3.64
C LEU A 192 -5.34 -10.53 2.31
N HIS A 193 -5.43 -9.25 1.95
CA HIS A 193 -5.90 -8.77 0.64
C HIS A 193 -4.81 -7.96 -0.05
N LEU A 194 -4.66 -8.15 -1.36
CA LEU A 194 -3.69 -7.48 -2.22
C LEU A 194 -4.38 -6.91 -3.45
N GLY A 195 -4.00 -5.73 -3.87
CA GLY A 195 -4.52 -5.12 -5.11
C GLY A 195 -4.05 -3.69 -5.29
N ASP A 196 -4.75 -2.98 -6.17
CA ASP A 196 -4.45 -1.57 -6.41
C ASP A 196 -3.01 -1.40 -6.92
N GLY A 197 -2.73 -2.00 -8.08
CA GLY A 197 -1.39 -2.01 -8.66
C GLY A 197 -1.02 -0.64 -9.22
N HIS A 198 0.07 -0.07 -8.73
CA HIS A 198 0.64 1.20 -9.16
C HIS A 198 1.92 0.94 -9.97
N ALA A 199 1.91 1.28 -11.26
CA ALA A 199 3.11 1.18 -12.10
C ALA A 199 4.16 2.25 -11.76
N ALA A 200 3.71 3.43 -11.33
CA ALA A 200 4.53 4.52 -10.79
C ALA A 200 3.67 5.52 -10.02
N GLN A 201 4.23 6.11 -8.98
CA GLN A 201 3.61 7.16 -8.17
C GLN A 201 4.67 8.13 -7.64
N GLY A 202 4.35 9.41 -7.57
CA GLY A 202 5.10 10.38 -6.76
C GLY A 202 4.65 10.36 -5.31
N ASP A 203 5.52 10.77 -4.37
CA ASP A 203 5.12 11.00 -2.99
C ASP A 203 3.93 11.95 -2.93
N GLY A 204 2.95 11.62 -2.10
CA GLY A 204 1.72 12.37 -1.93
C GLY A 204 0.54 11.90 -2.77
N GLU A 205 0.74 11.15 -3.87
CA GLU A 205 -0.36 10.74 -4.76
C GLU A 205 -1.33 11.88 -5.08
N VAL A 206 -0.77 13.01 -5.42
CA VAL A 206 -1.42 14.33 -5.36
C VAL A 206 -2.63 14.52 -6.29
N GLY A 207 -2.77 13.67 -7.29
CA GLY A 207 -3.92 13.63 -8.21
C GLY A 207 -5.10 12.82 -7.69
N GLY A 208 -4.89 12.02 -6.64
CA GLY A 208 -5.87 11.06 -6.10
C GLY A 208 -5.84 9.70 -6.80
N THR A 209 -4.89 9.48 -7.70
CA THR A 209 -4.50 8.19 -8.29
C THR A 209 -3.03 8.20 -8.67
N ALA A 210 -2.42 7.01 -8.68
CA ALA A 210 -1.12 6.76 -9.31
C ALA A 210 -1.28 6.44 -10.82
N ILE A 211 -0.33 5.74 -11.44
CA ILE A 211 -0.60 5.00 -12.68
C ILE A 211 -1.19 3.65 -12.28
N GLU A 212 -2.51 3.61 -12.22
CA GLU A 212 -3.30 2.44 -11.88
C GLU A 212 -3.17 1.38 -12.96
N CYS A 213 -2.90 0.13 -12.59
CA CYS A 213 -2.70 -0.94 -13.56
C CYS A 213 -3.01 -2.32 -12.96
N PRO A 214 -3.36 -3.32 -13.79
CA PRO A 214 -3.31 -4.72 -13.36
C PRO A 214 -1.89 -5.09 -12.93
N MET A 215 -1.76 -5.93 -11.89
CA MET A 215 -0.47 -6.30 -11.33
C MET A 215 -0.34 -7.81 -11.15
N THR A 216 0.83 -8.36 -11.40
CA THR A 216 1.23 -9.69 -10.93
C THR A 216 2.26 -9.51 -9.83
N THR A 217 1.93 -9.97 -8.62
CA THR A 217 2.78 -9.81 -7.44
C THR A 217 3.13 -11.18 -6.87
N GLU A 218 4.40 -11.40 -6.59
CA GLU A 218 4.88 -12.59 -5.90
C GLU A 218 5.27 -12.23 -4.47
N VAL A 219 4.67 -12.90 -3.49
CA VAL A 219 4.90 -12.67 -2.06
C VAL A 219 5.25 -13.94 -1.32
N VAL A 220 6.05 -13.83 -0.27
CA VAL A 220 6.19 -14.85 0.77
C VAL A 220 5.58 -14.31 2.06
N LEU A 221 4.78 -15.14 2.72
CA LEU A 221 4.03 -14.77 3.92
C LEU A 221 4.60 -15.49 5.13
N ASP A 222 4.96 -14.73 6.18
CA ASP A 222 5.48 -15.27 7.43
C ASP A 222 4.76 -14.64 8.64
N VAL A 223 4.77 -15.34 9.77
CA VAL A 223 4.20 -14.88 11.04
C VAL A 223 5.31 -14.55 12.02
N ILE A 224 5.32 -13.33 12.54
CA ILE A 224 6.33 -12.81 13.46
C ILE A 224 5.68 -12.55 14.82
N THR A 225 6.31 -13.02 15.90
CA THR A 225 5.85 -12.81 17.29
C THR A 225 6.56 -11.64 17.97
N GLU A 226 7.76 -11.28 17.53
CA GLU A 226 8.59 -10.20 18.08
C GLU A 226 8.95 -9.20 16.97
N PRO A 227 8.08 -8.24 16.67
CA PRO A 227 8.33 -7.25 15.62
C PRO A 227 9.43 -6.27 16.02
N ALA A 228 10.19 -5.77 15.03
CA ALA A 228 11.29 -4.85 15.24
C ALA A 228 10.84 -3.41 15.57
N ALA A 229 9.61 -3.05 15.22
CA ALA A 229 9.01 -1.75 15.48
C ALA A 229 7.52 -1.88 15.82
N PRO A 230 6.92 -0.92 16.51
CA PRO A 230 5.48 -0.93 16.77
C PRO A 230 4.68 -0.59 15.51
N GLY A 231 3.43 -1.06 15.45
CA GLY A 231 2.50 -0.75 14.37
C GLY A 231 2.96 -1.25 12.99
N ILE A 232 2.46 -0.60 11.96
CA ILE A 232 2.84 -0.90 10.58
C ILE A 232 4.23 -0.35 10.31
N HIS A 233 5.12 -1.19 9.82
CA HIS A 233 6.48 -0.80 9.44
C HIS A 233 6.99 -1.63 8.27
N ALA A 234 8.09 -1.20 7.65
CA ALA A 234 8.68 -1.93 6.55
C ALA A 234 10.21 -1.87 6.57
N VAL A 235 10.83 -2.89 5.98
CA VAL A 235 12.21 -2.86 5.55
C VAL A 235 12.20 -2.91 4.03
N THR A 236 12.77 -1.90 3.39
CA THR A 236 12.77 -1.72 1.93
C THR A 236 14.21 -1.60 1.42
N PRO A 237 14.46 -1.68 0.11
CA PRO A 237 15.78 -1.39 -0.44
C PRO A 237 16.31 0.02 -0.09
N ALA A 238 15.43 0.99 0.17
CA ALA A 238 15.82 2.35 0.55
C ALA A 238 16.19 2.48 2.04
N GLY A 239 15.56 1.72 2.92
CA GLY A 239 15.76 1.83 4.37
C GLY A 239 14.66 1.19 5.19
N ARG A 240 14.62 1.54 6.47
CA ARG A 240 13.56 1.20 7.41
C ARG A 240 12.49 2.26 7.39
N ILE A 241 11.23 1.86 7.38
CA ILE A 241 10.09 2.77 7.23
C ILE A 241 9.06 2.49 8.34
N THR A 242 8.54 3.56 8.93
CA THR A 242 7.37 3.54 9.82
C THR A 242 6.30 4.49 9.28
N PHE A 243 5.05 4.23 9.62
CA PHE A 243 3.89 4.92 9.04
C PHE A 243 3.06 5.60 10.13
N GLY A 244 2.39 6.69 9.74
CA GLY A 244 1.30 7.31 10.47
C GLY A 244 0.16 7.66 9.52
N PHE A 245 -1.07 7.42 9.97
CA PHE A 245 -2.28 7.63 9.18
C PHE A 245 -3.33 8.38 9.99
N HIS A 246 -3.58 9.64 9.64
CA HIS A 246 -4.50 10.48 10.37
C HIS A 246 -5.16 11.53 9.47
N PRO A 247 -6.41 12.00 9.77
CA PRO A 247 -7.02 13.13 9.05
C PRO A 247 -6.27 14.45 9.18
N ASP A 248 -5.46 14.62 10.25
CA ASP A 248 -4.54 15.75 10.44
C ASP A 248 -3.11 15.30 10.06
N LEU A 249 -2.49 16.01 9.12
CA LEU A 249 -1.15 15.69 8.63
C LEU A 249 -0.07 15.77 9.72
N ASN A 250 -0.21 16.68 10.70
CA ASN A 250 0.75 16.81 11.79
C ASN A 250 0.67 15.59 12.73
N GLU A 251 -0.52 15.07 12.98
CA GLU A 251 -0.70 13.86 13.77
C GLU A 251 -0.16 12.64 13.01
N ALA A 252 -0.43 12.50 11.71
CA ALA A 252 0.15 11.44 10.90
C ALA A 252 1.69 11.48 10.92
N MET A 253 2.28 12.68 10.84
CA MET A 253 3.73 12.87 10.96
C MET A 253 4.24 12.44 12.34
N ALA A 254 3.55 12.83 13.41
CA ALA A 254 3.94 12.51 14.79
C ALA A 254 3.88 10.98 15.04
N GLU A 255 2.84 10.30 14.55
CA GLU A 255 2.71 8.84 14.65
C GLU A 255 3.85 8.11 13.92
N ALA A 256 4.15 8.49 12.66
CA ALA A 256 5.24 7.91 11.89
C ALA A 256 6.59 8.09 12.58
N LEU A 257 6.85 9.30 13.09
CA LEU A 257 8.10 9.62 13.76
C LEU A 257 8.20 8.89 15.10
N ASP A 258 7.14 8.84 15.91
CA ASP A 258 7.15 8.16 17.21
C ASP A 258 7.51 6.68 17.07
N ALA A 259 6.89 5.99 16.12
CA ALA A 259 7.22 4.60 15.80
C ALA A 259 8.69 4.43 15.35
N MET A 260 9.22 5.37 14.54
CA MET A 260 10.62 5.35 14.13
C MET A 260 11.56 5.57 15.32
N LEU A 261 11.25 6.47 16.24
CA LEU A 261 12.08 6.71 17.41
C LEU A 261 12.15 5.49 18.32
N VAL A 262 11.06 4.75 18.48
CA VAL A 262 11.07 3.46 19.21
C VAL A 262 12.00 2.46 18.52
N TRP A 263 11.93 2.35 17.21
CA TRP A 263 12.82 1.46 16.45
C TRP A 263 14.29 1.89 16.58
N MET A 264 14.56 3.20 16.48
CA MET A 264 15.92 3.74 16.59
C MET A 264 16.51 3.54 18.00
N GLN A 265 15.70 3.67 19.06
CA GLN A 265 16.18 3.37 20.41
C GLN A 265 16.69 1.92 20.51
N ALA A 266 15.95 0.97 19.93
CA ALA A 266 16.39 -0.43 19.90
C ALA A 266 17.64 -0.63 19.04
N LEU A 267 17.72 -0.01 17.86
CA LEU A 267 18.85 -0.11 16.95
C LEU A 267 20.16 0.46 17.54
N LEU A 268 20.04 1.55 18.31
CA LEU A 268 21.16 2.27 18.92
C LEU A 268 21.45 1.83 20.36
N ALA A 269 20.68 0.83 20.87
CA ALA A 269 20.76 0.38 22.27
C ALA A 269 20.68 1.54 23.26
N LEU A 270 19.78 2.50 23.00
CA LEU A 270 19.56 3.66 23.88
C LEU A 270 18.64 3.28 25.03
N ASP A 271 19.03 3.61 26.22
CA ASP A 271 18.26 3.46 27.45
C ASP A 271 18.33 4.74 28.32
N GLY A 272 17.53 4.79 29.38
CA GLY A 272 17.50 5.93 30.29
C GLY A 272 16.51 7.04 29.86
N ASP A 273 16.47 8.09 30.67
CA ASP A 273 15.44 9.15 30.58
C ASP A 273 15.57 10.02 29.30
N ASP A 274 16.74 10.07 28.69
CA ASP A 274 17.03 10.85 27.48
C ASP A 274 17.06 10.02 26.18
N ALA A 275 16.80 8.71 26.26
CA ALA A 275 16.87 7.80 25.10
C ALA A 275 16.05 8.28 23.91
N LYS A 276 14.78 8.67 24.14
CA LYS A 276 13.90 9.16 23.07
C LYS A 276 14.36 10.50 22.51
N ALA A 277 14.85 11.41 23.35
CA ALA A 277 15.41 12.69 22.90
C ALA A 277 16.69 12.51 22.10
N THR A 278 17.56 11.58 22.50
CA THR A 278 18.76 11.20 21.75
C THR A 278 18.40 10.58 20.40
N ALA A 279 17.41 9.66 20.34
CA ALA A 279 16.92 9.10 19.08
C ALA A 279 16.37 10.18 18.15
N LEU A 280 15.63 11.16 18.70
CA LEU A 280 15.10 12.30 17.93
C LEU A 280 16.22 13.19 17.36
N ALA A 281 17.26 13.46 18.16
CA ALA A 281 18.42 14.23 17.67
C ALA A 281 19.16 13.52 16.54
N VAL A 282 19.32 12.18 16.63
CA VAL A 282 19.91 11.37 15.55
C VAL A 282 18.98 11.33 14.34
N ALA A 283 17.68 11.14 14.54
CA ALA A 283 16.70 11.15 13.45
C ALA A 283 16.70 12.47 12.68
N SER A 284 16.88 13.59 13.36
CA SER A 284 16.99 14.92 12.73
C SER A 284 18.20 15.07 11.78
N ALA A 285 19.24 14.26 11.96
CA ALA A 285 20.43 14.28 11.12
C ALA A 285 20.44 13.17 10.05
N ALA A 286 19.69 12.09 10.26
CA ALA A 286 19.85 10.86 9.47
C ALA A 286 18.56 10.33 8.86
N GLY A 287 17.40 10.80 9.32
CA GLY A 287 16.08 10.33 8.88
C GLY A 287 15.35 11.35 8.00
N ASP A 288 14.48 10.84 7.15
CA ASP A 288 13.59 11.63 6.31
C ASP A 288 12.13 11.48 6.76
N LEU A 289 11.33 12.52 6.60
CA LEU A 289 9.87 12.47 6.68
C LEU A 289 9.29 12.76 5.30
N ARG A 290 8.34 11.94 4.87
CA ARG A 290 7.71 12.07 3.56
C ARG A 290 6.19 11.97 3.68
N ILE A 291 5.49 12.73 2.85
CA ILE A 291 4.04 12.58 2.70
C ILE A 291 3.79 11.39 1.80
N THR A 292 3.22 10.32 2.35
CA THR A 292 2.96 9.08 1.62
C THR A 292 1.87 9.30 0.58
N GLN A 293 0.70 9.79 1.03
CA GLN A 293 -0.45 10.11 0.18
C GLN A 293 -1.36 11.16 0.83
N VAL A 294 -2.04 11.92 -0.02
CA VAL A 294 -3.12 12.86 0.30
C VAL A 294 -4.34 12.62 -0.61
N ALA A 295 -4.49 11.36 -1.06
CA ALA A 295 -5.49 10.95 -2.05
C ALA A 295 -6.90 10.78 -1.46
N ASN A 296 -6.99 10.58 -0.16
CA ASN A 296 -8.25 10.35 0.56
C ASN A 296 -8.36 11.21 1.82
N ASP A 297 -9.39 10.99 2.66
CA ASP A 297 -9.63 11.81 3.86
C ASP A 297 -8.75 11.38 5.07
N THR A 298 -7.92 10.36 4.92
CA THR A 298 -6.92 9.92 5.91
C THR A 298 -5.54 10.02 5.29
N TRP A 299 -4.77 10.99 5.73
CA TRP A 299 -3.47 11.30 5.15
C TRP A 299 -2.40 10.35 5.68
N GLY A 300 -1.45 9.98 4.81
CA GLY A 300 -0.33 9.14 5.15
C GLY A 300 0.98 9.92 5.23
N VAL A 301 1.75 9.67 6.27
CA VAL A 301 3.15 10.09 6.39
C VAL A 301 3.99 8.86 6.70
N HIS A 302 5.19 8.82 6.14
CA HIS A 302 6.16 7.80 6.53
C HIS A 302 7.50 8.44 6.90
N ALA A 303 8.12 7.87 7.95
CA ALA A 303 9.49 8.17 8.32
C ALA A 303 10.42 7.14 7.70
N VAL A 304 11.52 7.58 7.11
CA VAL A 304 12.53 6.72 6.47
C VAL A 304 13.85 6.88 7.20
N LEU A 305 14.43 5.76 7.66
CA LEU A 305 15.79 5.68 8.10
C LEU A 305 16.60 4.92 7.03
N PRO A 306 17.40 5.59 6.19
CA PRO A 306 18.17 4.94 5.13
C PRO A 306 19.13 3.89 5.68
N HIS A 307 19.41 2.84 4.90
CA HIS A 307 20.41 1.85 5.28
C HIS A 307 21.79 2.48 5.43
N GLY A 308 22.48 2.19 6.55
CA GLY A 308 23.80 2.74 6.85
C GLY A 308 23.84 4.21 7.27
N ALA A 309 22.68 4.87 7.44
CA ALA A 309 22.62 6.26 7.91
C ALA A 309 23.05 6.42 9.37
N ILE A 310 22.94 5.36 10.16
CA ILE A 310 23.46 5.25 11.52
C ILE A 310 24.33 4.00 11.62
N GLY A 311 25.49 4.11 12.28
CA GLY A 311 26.48 3.04 12.46
C GLY A 311 26.57 2.58 13.90
#